data_ab6b440391cbb64f40380d4dc948bb9c
#
_entry.id   ab6b440391cbb64f40380d4dc948bb9c
#
_cell.length_a   1.000
_cell.length_b   1.000
_cell.length_c   1.000
_cell.angle_alpha   90.00
_cell.angle_beta   90.00
_cell.angle_gamma   90.00
#
_symmetry.space_group_name_H-M   'P 1'
#
loop_
_entity.id
_entity.type
_entity.pdbx_description
1 polymer ?
#
loop_
_entity_poly.entity_id
_entity_poly.type
_entity_poly.pdbx_seq_one_letter_code
_entity_poly.pdbx_strand_id
1 'polypeptide(L)'
;VKNMYDVIVIGGGPSGLMAAIAAAEQHKKVLLLEKGSKLGKKLAISGGGRCNVTNRLPVEEIVKHIPGNGRFLYSPFTVYNNENIIEFFEGLGVALKEEDHGRMFPVSNRAQDVVDALIGELKRLKVEIRLHTAVSKLLMDEEKIYGVRLESDEEIRAKAVVVAVGGKAVPQTGSTGDGYPWAERAGHTVTTLYPTEVPVTSKEPFIQSRELQGLALRNVAVSVLNKKGKVLVTHQMDMLFTHFGLSGPAILRCSQFIVKEQLKTGSAPVQVRIQTLPEYNEETCFQMLNKTINEEPKKAVKNLWKSLAPERWLMF
;
A
#
# COMPACT_ATOMS: atom_id res chain seq x y z
N VAL A 1 41.46 -10.67 -7.14
CA VAL A 1 40.27 -9.84 -7.26
C VAL A 1 39.85 -9.41 -5.86
N LYS A 2 40.34 -8.24 -5.39
CA LYS A 2 39.99 -7.68 -4.09
C LYS A 2 38.51 -7.28 -4.09
N ASN A 3 37.76 -7.76 -3.08
CA ASN A 3 36.41 -7.34 -2.68
C ASN A 3 35.23 -7.58 -3.63
N MET A 4 35.07 -8.79 -4.15
CA MET A 4 33.80 -9.17 -4.77
C MET A 4 32.80 -9.60 -3.67
N TYR A 5 31.58 -9.06 -3.72
CA TYR A 5 30.47 -9.52 -2.88
C TYR A 5 29.77 -10.72 -3.52
N ASP A 6 29.11 -11.55 -2.72
CA ASP A 6 28.21 -12.55 -3.28
C ASP A 6 26.93 -11.89 -3.74
N VAL A 7 26.40 -10.97 -2.91
CA VAL A 7 25.15 -10.24 -3.21
C VAL A 7 25.31 -8.76 -2.90
N ILE A 8 24.91 -7.89 -3.84
CA ILE A 8 24.64 -6.50 -3.56
C ILE A 8 23.12 -6.31 -3.52
N VAL A 9 22.61 -5.68 -2.45
CA VAL A 9 21.22 -5.28 -2.33
C VAL A 9 21.14 -3.76 -2.45
N ILE A 10 20.33 -3.27 -3.39
CA ILE A 10 20.13 -1.84 -3.63
C ILE A 10 18.80 -1.41 -3.02
N GLY A 11 18.84 -0.53 -2.02
CA GLY A 11 17.68 0.01 -1.32
C GLY A 11 17.48 -0.58 0.07
N GLY A 12 17.48 0.29 1.06
CA GLY A 12 17.30 -0.02 2.49
C GLY A 12 15.84 0.02 2.97
N GLY A 13 14.88 -0.24 2.06
CA GLY A 13 13.46 -0.44 2.39
C GLY A 13 13.17 -1.86 2.89
N PRO A 14 11.91 -2.19 3.27
CA PRO A 14 11.59 -3.50 3.85
C PRO A 14 12.03 -4.68 2.97
N SER A 15 11.83 -4.60 1.66
CA SER A 15 12.23 -5.66 0.73
C SER A 15 13.75 -5.86 0.70
N GLY A 16 14.52 -4.75 0.71
CA GLY A 16 15.98 -4.84 0.70
C GLY A 16 16.55 -5.32 2.02
N LEU A 17 15.98 -4.90 3.15
CA LEU A 17 16.38 -5.39 4.48
C LEU A 17 16.15 -6.90 4.58
N MET A 18 14.99 -7.39 4.20
CA MET A 18 14.68 -8.84 4.19
C MET A 18 15.58 -9.62 3.22
N ALA A 19 15.81 -9.08 2.00
CA ALA A 19 16.70 -9.73 1.02
C ALA A 19 18.14 -9.84 1.52
N ALA A 20 18.63 -8.79 2.18
CA ALA A 20 19.99 -8.79 2.75
C ALA A 20 20.11 -9.77 3.92
N ILE A 21 19.10 -9.87 4.79
CA ILE A 21 19.03 -10.85 5.87
C ILE A 21 19.04 -12.26 5.28
N ALA A 22 18.11 -12.57 4.38
CA ALA A 22 17.99 -13.89 3.77
C ALA A 22 19.29 -14.35 3.08
N ALA A 23 19.99 -13.44 2.38
CA ALA A 23 21.26 -13.75 1.75
C ALA A 23 22.38 -14.00 2.80
N ALA A 24 22.40 -13.19 3.86
CA ALA A 24 23.41 -13.31 4.91
C ALA A 24 23.22 -14.57 5.76
N GLU A 25 21.99 -15.01 6.01
CA GLU A 25 21.67 -16.29 6.66
C GLU A 25 22.22 -17.50 5.88
N GLN A 26 22.34 -17.36 4.57
CA GLN A 26 23.00 -18.36 3.70
C GLN A 26 24.53 -18.18 3.63
N HIS A 27 25.11 -17.50 4.62
CA HIS A 27 26.56 -17.25 4.73
C HIS A 27 27.16 -16.52 3.51
N LYS A 28 26.35 -15.71 2.80
CA LYS A 28 26.82 -14.90 1.68
C LYS A 28 27.44 -13.60 2.19
N LYS A 29 28.49 -13.12 1.50
CA LYS A 29 29.06 -11.81 1.72
C LYS A 29 28.14 -10.76 1.07
N VAL A 30 27.38 -10.01 1.88
CA VAL A 30 26.34 -9.09 1.45
C VAL A 30 26.76 -7.64 1.66
N LEU A 31 26.49 -6.80 0.65
CA LEU A 31 26.56 -5.35 0.73
C LEU A 31 25.18 -4.76 0.50
N LEU A 32 24.68 -3.98 1.44
CA LEU A 32 23.45 -3.21 1.33
C LEU A 32 23.77 -1.74 1.06
N LEU A 33 23.29 -1.22 -0.07
CA LEU A 33 23.45 0.16 -0.51
C LEU A 33 22.15 0.93 -0.34
N GLU A 34 22.20 2.05 0.37
CA GLU A 34 21.07 2.96 0.55
C GLU A 34 21.48 4.40 0.20
N LYS A 35 20.74 5.03 -0.71
CA LYS A 35 21.03 6.42 -1.14
C LYS A 35 20.71 7.46 -0.06
N GLY A 36 19.80 7.16 0.85
CA GLY A 36 19.40 8.03 1.95
C GLY A 36 20.30 7.90 3.18
N SER A 37 19.99 8.70 4.19
CA SER A 37 20.72 8.74 5.47
C SER A 37 20.25 7.69 6.48
N LYS A 38 19.15 6.97 6.19
CA LYS A 38 18.53 6.01 7.12
C LYS A 38 17.90 4.86 6.38
N LEU A 39 18.03 3.65 6.94
CA LEU A 39 17.29 2.47 6.53
C LEU A 39 15.81 2.54 7.00
N GLY A 40 14.92 1.85 6.31
CA GLY A 40 13.53 1.69 6.72
C GLY A 40 12.69 2.97 6.72
N LYS A 41 13.11 4.05 6.07
CA LYS A 41 12.45 5.38 6.11
C LYS A 41 10.96 5.32 5.79
N LYS A 42 10.55 4.59 4.75
CA LYS A 42 9.13 4.41 4.41
C LYS A 42 8.43 3.46 5.40
N LEU A 43 9.12 2.41 5.86
CA LEU A 43 8.58 1.47 6.83
C LEU A 43 8.22 2.16 8.14
N ALA A 44 9.07 3.07 8.63
CA ALA A 44 8.86 3.83 9.87
C ALA A 44 7.60 4.71 9.85
N ILE A 45 7.07 5.09 8.69
CA ILE A 45 5.84 5.90 8.56
C ILE A 45 4.64 5.06 8.08
N SER A 46 4.82 3.78 7.78
CA SER A 46 3.75 2.91 7.30
C SER A 46 2.70 2.66 8.38
N GLY A 47 1.47 2.36 7.96
CA GLY A 47 0.36 2.12 8.89
C GLY A 47 0.11 3.28 9.87
N GLY A 48 0.34 4.53 9.47
CA GLY A 48 0.23 5.70 10.34
C GLY A 48 1.30 5.75 11.45
N GLY A 49 2.49 5.24 11.18
CA GLY A 49 3.60 5.14 12.15
C GLY A 49 3.55 3.91 13.06
N ARG A 50 2.58 3.00 12.81
CA ARG A 50 2.39 1.77 13.59
C ARG A 50 2.98 0.53 12.92
N CYS A 51 3.18 0.55 11.61
CA CYS A 51 3.59 -0.55 10.73
C CYS A 51 2.57 -1.72 10.69
N ASN A 52 1.73 -1.78 9.66
CA ASN A 52 1.03 -3.01 9.33
C ASN A 52 2.04 -4.00 8.70
N VAL A 53 2.53 -4.95 9.51
CA VAL A 53 3.63 -5.84 9.14
C VAL A 53 3.20 -6.83 8.07
N THR A 54 2.05 -7.48 8.28
CA THR A 54 1.47 -8.47 7.38
C THR A 54 -0.03 -8.63 7.65
N ASN A 55 -0.63 -9.68 7.08
CA ASN A 55 -2.02 -10.03 7.30
C ASN A 55 -2.13 -11.53 7.62
N ARG A 56 -2.93 -11.91 8.61
CA ARG A 56 -3.11 -13.29 9.09
C ARG A 56 -4.19 -14.06 8.34
N LEU A 57 -4.83 -13.48 7.33
CA LEU A 57 -5.76 -14.23 6.50
C LEU A 57 -5.05 -15.41 5.79
N PRO A 58 -5.78 -16.48 5.45
CA PRO A 58 -5.25 -17.55 4.60
C PRO A 58 -4.65 -17.00 3.30
N VAL A 59 -3.58 -17.61 2.80
CA VAL A 59 -2.87 -17.18 1.57
C VAL A 59 -3.81 -16.99 0.39
N GLU A 60 -4.79 -17.89 0.24
CA GLU A 60 -5.79 -17.83 -0.84
C GLU A 60 -6.64 -16.55 -0.75
N GLU A 61 -6.99 -16.12 0.47
CA GLU A 61 -7.72 -14.87 0.68
C GLU A 61 -6.81 -13.66 0.45
N ILE A 62 -5.57 -13.68 0.93
CA ILE A 62 -4.60 -12.61 0.67
C ILE A 62 -4.45 -12.39 -0.85
N VAL A 63 -4.25 -13.46 -1.61
CA VAL A 63 -4.08 -13.41 -3.07
C VAL A 63 -5.29 -12.77 -3.77
N LYS A 64 -6.51 -13.05 -3.32
CA LYS A 64 -7.75 -12.44 -3.86
C LYS A 64 -7.82 -10.93 -3.63
N HIS A 65 -7.23 -10.44 -2.55
CA HIS A 65 -7.22 -9.02 -2.21
C HIS A 65 -6.09 -8.22 -2.86
N ILE A 66 -5.16 -8.90 -3.58
CA ILE A 66 -4.07 -8.22 -4.28
C ILE A 66 -4.54 -7.77 -5.66
N PRO A 67 -4.54 -6.45 -5.94
CA PRO A 67 -4.97 -5.94 -7.23
C PRO A 67 -4.05 -6.40 -8.37
N GLY A 68 -4.65 -6.75 -9.50
CA GLY A 68 -3.92 -7.16 -10.69
C GLY A 68 -3.56 -8.65 -10.67
N ASN A 69 -2.28 -9.00 -10.66
CA ASN A 69 -1.83 -10.39 -10.76
C ASN A 69 -1.47 -11.00 -9.39
N GLY A 70 -2.44 -11.06 -8.46
CA GLY A 70 -2.22 -11.67 -7.14
C GLY A 70 -1.75 -13.12 -7.20
N ARG A 71 -2.16 -13.87 -8.22
CA ARG A 71 -1.76 -15.27 -8.42
C ARG A 71 -0.26 -15.48 -8.59
N PHE A 72 0.48 -14.42 -9.01
CA PHE A 72 1.94 -14.43 -9.06
C PHE A 72 2.58 -14.77 -7.71
N LEU A 73 1.91 -14.45 -6.61
CA LEU A 73 2.44 -14.64 -5.26
C LEU A 73 2.23 -16.06 -4.68
N TYR A 74 1.51 -16.94 -5.37
CA TYR A 74 1.39 -18.32 -4.87
C TYR A 74 2.75 -18.99 -4.70
N SER A 75 3.64 -18.90 -5.69
CA SER A 75 4.98 -19.48 -5.60
C SER A 75 5.84 -18.88 -4.48
N PRO A 76 5.99 -17.54 -4.33
CA PRO A 76 6.64 -16.97 -3.16
C PRO A 76 6.04 -17.43 -1.83
N PHE A 77 4.72 -17.49 -1.70
CA PHE A 77 4.06 -17.92 -0.46
C PHE A 77 4.27 -19.39 -0.10
N THR A 78 4.62 -20.27 -1.05
CA THR A 78 5.02 -21.63 -0.71
C THR A 78 6.39 -21.71 -0.07
N VAL A 79 7.23 -20.68 -0.25
CA VAL A 79 8.58 -20.60 0.32
C VAL A 79 8.58 -19.80 1.61
N TYR A 80 7.87 -18.66 1.62
CA TYR A 80 7.84 -17.74 2.75
C TYR A 80 6.50 -16.99 2.76
N ASN A 81 5.61 -17.39 3.64
CA ASN A 81 4.25 -16.86 3.72
C ASN A 81 4.07 -15.85 4.86
N ASN A 82 2.84 -15.41 5.06
CA ASN A 82 2.48 -14.44 6.09
C ASN A 82 2.71 -14.95 7.53
N GLU A 83 2.52 -16.23 7.81
CA GLU A 83 2.82 -16.81 9.13
C GLU A 83 4.34 -16.83 9.37
N ASN A 84 5.14 -17.16 8.36
CA ASN A 84 6.61 -17.08 8.48
C ASN A 84 7.08 -15.64 8.75
N ILE A 85 6.39 -14.62 8.21
CA ILE A 85 6.68 -13.22 8.52
C ILE A 85 6.39 -12.93 10.01
N ILE A 86 5.27 -13.44 10.54
CA ILE A 86 4.91 -13.28 11.95
C ILE A 86 5.97 -13.94 12.84
N GLU A 87 6.27 -15.22 12.60
CA GLU A 87 7.30 -15.98 13.32
C GLU A 87 8.67 -15.28 13.29
N PHE A 88 9.04 -14.74 12.14
CA PHE A 88 10.30 -14.01 11.97
C PHE A 88 10.38 -12.79 12.90
N PHE A 89 9.38 -11.93 12.92
CA PHE A 89 9.39 -10.73 13.76
C PHE A 89 9.26 -11.06 15.24
N GLU A 90 8.44 -12.04 15.61
CA GLU A 90 8.34 -12.51 16.99
C GLU A 90 9.67 -13.14 17.45
N GLY A 91 10.37 -13.88 16.57
CA GLY A 91 11.71 -14.40 16.82
C GLY A 91 12.78 -13.31 17.01
N LEU A 92 12.57 -12.12 16.43
CA LEU A 92 13.41 -10.93 16.68
C LEU A 92 12.95 -10.12 17.90
N GLY A 93 11.97 -10.60 18.68
CA GLY A 93 11.48 -9.94 19.89
C GLY A 93 10.43 -8.85 19.64
N VAL A 94 9.87 -8.75 18.43
CA VAL A 94 8.77 -7.84 18.10
C VAL A 94 7.46 -8.60 18.26
N ALA A 95 6.82 -8.48 19.43
CA ALA A 95 5.49 -9.06 19.66
C ALA A 95 4.44 -8.40 18.73
N LEU A 96 3.64 -9.24 18.06
CA LEU A 96 2.61 -8.80 17.13
C LEU A 96 1.21 -9.05 17.70
N LYS A 97 0.25 -8.23 17.29
CA LYS A 97 -1.18 -8.38 17.56
C LYS A 97 -1.99 -8.31 16.28
N GLU A 98 -3.05 -9.09 16.23
CA GLU A 98 -4.02 -9.01 15.14
C GLU A 98 -5.07 -7.93 15.45
N GLU A 99 -5.43 -7.16 14.43
CA GLU A 99 -6.54 -6.21 14.44
C GLU A 99 -7.55 -6.58 13.34
N ASP A 100 -8.59 -5.78 13.17
CA ASP A 100 -9.66 -6.00 12.19
C ASP A 100 -9.13 -6.38 10.80
N HIS A 101 -9.82 -7.26 10.12
CA HIS A 101 -9.48 -7.79 8.80
C HIS A 101 -8.13 -8.54 8.74
N GLY A 102 -7.68 -9.13 9.84
CA GLY A 102 -6.43 -9.90 9.90
C GLY A 102 -5.15 -9.07 9.84
N ARG A 103 -5.22 -7.75 10.02
CA ARG A 103 -4.04 -6.88 9.99
C ARG A 103 -3.15 -7.11 11.21
N MET A 104 -1.85 -7.28 10.97
CA MET A 104 -0.87 -7.54 12.03
C MET A 104 -0.06 -6.28 12.34
N PHE A 105 -0.09 -5.85 13.60
CA PHE A 105 0.66 -4.70 14.07
C PHE A 105 1.56 -5.06 15.25
N PRO A 106 2.70 -4.34 15.47
CA PRO A 106 3.43 -4.45 16.71
C PRO A 106 2.53 -4.11 17.91
N VAL A 107 2.63 -4.87 18.99
CA VAL A 107 1.92 -4.59 20.25
C VAL A 107 2.25 -3.18 20.75
N SER A 108 3.48 -2.73 20.56
CA SER A 108 3.94 -1.38 20.90
C SER A 108 3.30 -0.25 20.09
N ASN A 109 2.64 -0.57 18.97
CA ASN A 109 2.13 0.41 17.98
C ASN A 109 3.21 1.36 17.43
N ARG A 110 4.46 0.93 17.36
CA ARG A 110 5.60 1.73 16.90
C ARG A 110 6.28 1.06 15.72
N ALA A 111 6.18 1.65 14.53
CA ALA A 111 6.86 1.17 13.34
C ALA A 111 8.39 1.14 13.49
N GLN A 112 8.94 2.01 14.35
CA GLN A 112 10.37 2.06 14.60
C GLN A 112 10.91 0.76 15.22
N ASP A 113 10.15 0.07 16.05
CA ASP A 113 10.57 -1.19 16.66
C ASP A 113 10.77 -2.28 15.60
N VAL A 114 9.93 -2.29 14.56
CA VAL A 114 10.10 -3.19 13.39
C VAL A 114 11.37 -2.84 12.60
N VAL A 115 11.62 -1.56 12.39
CA VAL A 115 12.84 -1.08 11.70
C VAL A 115 14.10 -1.45 12.50
N ASP A 116 14.08 -1.21 13.81
CA ASP A 116 15.21 -1.47 14.69
C ASP A 116 15.54 -2.97 14.79
N ALA A 117 14.50 -3.83 14.81
CA ALA A 117 14.67 -5.28 14.77
C ALA A 117 15.38 -5.74 13.49
N LEU A 118 14.94 -5.25 12.31
CA LEU A 118 15.59 -5.58 11.04
C LEU A 118 17.05 -5.08 10.98
N ILE A 119 17.31 -3.86 11.44
CA ILE A 119 18.68 -3.31 11.50
C ILE A 119 19.55 -4.10 12.48
N GLY A 120 18.98 -4.47 13.63
CA GLY A 120 19.66 -5.33 14.62
C GLY A 120 20.09 -6.66 14.01
N GLU A 121 19.20 -7.29 13.24
CA GLU A 121 19.46 -8.56 12.58
C GLU A 121 20.55 -8.44 11.49
N LEU A 122 20.52 -7.39 10.66
CA LEU A 122 21.60 -7.13 9.70
C LEU A 122 22.97 -6.98 10.37
N LYS A 123 23.03 -6.30 11.53
CA LYS A 123 24.26 -6.14 12.30
C LYS A 123 24.72 -7.49 12.89
N ARG A 124 23.81 -8.29 13.44
CA ARG A 124 24.11 -9.64 13.97
C ARG A 124 24.70 -10.53 12.87
N LEU A 125 24.17 -10.45 11.67
CA LEU A 125 24.63 -11.19 10.49
C LEU A 125 25.85 -10.55 9.80
N LYS A 126 26.38 -9.44 10.32
CA LYS A 126 27.55 -8.73 9.79
C LYS A 126 27.40 -8.27 8.34
N VAL A 127 26.18 -7.88 7.92
CA VAL A 127 25.95 -7.27 6.61
C VAL A 127 26.66 -5.93 6.54
N GLU A 128 27.45 -5.70 5.47
CA GLU A 128 28.03 -4.39 5.22
C GLU A 128 26.95 -3.43 4.71
N ILE A 129 26.84 -2.26 5.34
CA ILE A 129 25.81 -1.25 5.01
C ILE A 129 26.52 0.04 4.63
N ARG A 130 26.20 0.58 3.44
CA ARG A 130 26.64 1.91 3.02
C ARG A 130 25.45 2.81 2.82
N LEU A 131 25.32 3.81 3.69
CA LEU A 131 24.36 4.90 3.57
C LEU A 131 24.91 6.00 2.66
N HIS A 132 24.05 6.95 2.23
CA HIS A 132 24.40 8.04 1.32
C HIS A 132 25.10 7.53 0.04
N THR A 133 24.74 6.33 -0.41
CA THR A 133 25.42 5.64 -1.52
C THR A 133 24.38 5.31 -2.58
N ALA A 134 24.27 6.20 -3.55
CA ALA A 134 23.34 6.06 -4.66
C ALA A 134 23.97 5.27 -5.81
N VAL A 135 23.20 4.31 -6.35
CA VAL A 135 23.57 3.54 -7.54
C VAL A 135 23.04 4.27 -8.77
N SER A 136 23.91 4.50 -9.76
CA SER A 136 23.56 5.12 -11.05
C SER A 136 23.12 4.10 -12.08
N LYS A 137 23.75 2.92 -12.13
CA LYS A 137 23.40 1.85 -13.07
C LYS A 137 23.86 0.47 -12.61
N LEU A 138 23.22 -0.56 -13.18
CA LEU A 138 23.70 -1.93 -13.11
C LEU A 138 24.84 -2.15 -14.11
N LEU A 139 25.86 -2.89 -13.69
CA LEU A 139 26.92 -3.38 -14.58
C LEU A 139 26.51 -4.75 -15.10
N MET A 140 26.25 -4.82 -16.40
CA MET A 140 25.78 -6.05 -17.06
C MET A 140 26.44 -6.20 -18.43
N ASP A 141 26.55 -7.43 -18.86
CA ASP A 141 26.83 -7.85 -20.23
C ASP A 141 25.58 -8.52 -20.83
N GLU A 142 25.72 -9.20 -21.95
CA GLU A 142 24.61 -9.86 -22.65
C GLU A 142 24.04 -11.06 -21.86
N GLU A 143 24.82 -11.64 -20.96
CA GLU A 143 24.44 -12.87 -20.25
C GLU A 143 24.05 -12.63 -18.78
N LYS A 144 24.67 -11.65 -18.12
CA LYS A 144 24.55 -11.51 -16.66
C LYS A 144 24.81 -10.09 -16.14
N ILE A 145 24.33 -9.87 -14.92
CA ILE A 145 24.71 -8.72 -14.08
C ILE A 145 25.92 -9.12 -13.26
N TYR A 146 26.95 -8.27 -13.20
CA TYR A 146 28.20 -8.53 -12.46
C TYR A 146 28.55 -7.45 -11.42
N GLY A 147 27.66 -6.48 -11.18
CA GLY A 147 27.85 -5.44 -10.19
C GLY A 147 27.02 -4.20 -10.40
N VAL A 148 27.44 -3.12 -9.77
CA VAL A 148 26.79 -1.80 -9.82
C VAL A 148 27.82 -0.71 -10.01
N ARG A 149 27.42 0.42 -10.63
CA ARG A 149 28.17 1.69 -10.62
C ARG A 149 27.42 2.67 -9.72
N LEU A 150 28.13 3.34 -8.85
CA LEU A 150 27.63 4.40 -8.00
C LEU A 150 27.56 5.73 -8.75
N GLU A 151 26.87 6.72 -8.19
CA GLU A 151 26.90 8.10 -8.69
C GLU A 151 28.29 8.73 -8.55
N SER A 152 29.14 8.23 -7.66
CA SER A 152 30.55 8.61 -7.51
C SER A 152 31.49 7.99 -8.55
N ASP A 153 30.96 7.27 -9.55
CA ASP A 153 31.70 6.47 -10.53
C ASP A 153 32.44 5.25 -9.98
N GLU A 154 32.38 4.97 -8.68
CA GLU A 154 32.88 3.73 -8.11
C GLU A 154 32.13 2.52 -8.68
N GLU A 155 32.87 1.51 -9.13
CA GLU A 155 32.31 0.21 -9.53
C GLU A 155 32.49 -0.83 -8.43
N ILE A 156 31.40 -1.47 -8.06
CA ILE A 156 31.41 -2.55 -7.05
C ILE A 156 30.92 -3.83 -7.72
N ARG A 157 31.73 -4.89 -7.63
CA ARG A 157 31.44 -6.17 -8.27
C ARG A 157 30.75 -7.14 -7.32
N ALA A 158 29.78 -7.90 -7.85
CA ALA A 158 29.08 -8.96 -7.15
C ALA A 158 28.67 -10.08 -8.10
N LYS A 159 28.40 -11.26 -7.53
CA LYS A 159 27.85 -12.41 -8.26
C LYS A 159 26.36 -12.24 -8.57
N ALA A 160 25.62 -11.53 -7.71
CA ALA A 160 24.22 -11.23 -7.88
C ALA A 160 23.88 -9.84 -7.33
N VAL A 161 22.84 -9.23 -7.92
CA VAL A 161 22.33 -7.92 -7.50
C VAL A 161 20.81 -8.03 -7.27
N VAL A 162 20.35 -7.56 -6.11
CA VAL A 162 18.94 -7.45 -5.78
C VAL A 162 18.53 -5.98 -5.85
N VAL A 163 17.60 -5.65 -6.75
CA VAL A 163 17.06 -4.30 -6.92
C VAL A 163 15.81 -4.16 -6.04
N ALA A 164 15.93 -3.49 -4.90
CA ALA A 164 14.88 -3.30 -3.91
C ALA A 164 14.57 -1.82 -3.62
N VAL A 165 14.68 -0.97 -4.66
CA VAL A 165 14.59 0.50 -4.56
C VAL A 165 13.17 1.04 -4.46
N GLY A 166 12.15 0.18 -4.47
CA GLY A 166 10.74 0.56 -4.42
C GLY A 166 10.22 1.14 -5.74
N GLY A 167 8.98 1.60 -5.71
CA GLY A 167 8.29 2.22 -6.85
C GLY A 167 8.37 3.75 -6.84
N LYS A 168 7.25 4.41 -7.27
CA LYS A 168 7.14 5.88 -7.34
C LYS A 168 6.23 6.49 -6.27
N ALA A 169 5.66 5.68 -5.36
CA ALA A 169 4.80 6.16 -4.29
C ALA A 169 5.61 6.76 -3.14
N VAL A 170 5.15 7.89 -2.60
CA VAL A 170 5.78 8.61 -1.48
C VAL A 170 7.28 8.91 -1.76
N PRO A 171 7.62 9.66 -2.84
CA PRO A 171 8.99 9.83 -3.32
C PRO A 171 9.92 10.49 -2.31
N GLN A 172 9.40 11.31 -1.39
CA GLN A 172 10.17 11.92 -0.29
C GLN A 172 10.80 10.88 0.66
N THR A 173 10.39 9.63 0.61
CA THR A 173 11.00 8.52 1.36
C THR A 173 12.14 7.82 0.61
N GLY A 174 12.43 8.24 -0.62
CA GLY A 174 13.47 7.67 -1.47
C GLY A 174 12.95 6.78 -2.61
N SER A 175 11.63 6.51 -2.69
CA SER A 175 11.05 5.68 -3.76
C SER A 175 10.75 6.54 -5.00
N THR A 176 11.75 6.77 -5.82
CA THR A 176 11.73 7.65 -6.99
C THR A 176 11.59 6.90 -8.33
N GLY A 177 11.56 5.55 -8.28
CA GLY A 177 11.39 4.71 -9.46
C GLY A 177 12.68 4.37 -10.19
N ASP A 178 13.82 4.46 -9.51
CA ASP A 178 15.16 4.25 -10.10
C ASP A 178 15.33 2.86 -10.72
N GLY A 179 14.64 1.86 -10.19
CA GLY A 179 14.72 0.47 -10.66
C GLY A 179 14.06 0.23 -12.02
N TYR A 180 13.10 1.04 -12.44
CA TYR A 180 12.38 0.81 -13.69
C TYR A 180 13.28 0.93 -14.93
N PRO A 181 14.07 2.00 -15.12
CA PRO A 181 15.01 2.08 -16.25
C PRO A 181 16.07 0.99 -16.22
N TRP A 182 16.47 0.50 -15.05
CA TRP A 182 17.43 -0.59 -14.94
C TRP A 182 16.82 -1.92 -15.39
N ALA A 183 15.56 -2.18 -15.00
CA ALA A 183 14.84 -3.36 -15.44
C ALA A 183 14.61 -3.37 -16.95
N GLU A 184 14.21 -2.23 -17.53
CA GLU A 184 14.04 -2.10 -18.98
C GLU A 184 15.34 -2.36 -19.75
N ARG A 185 16.47 -1.82 -19.28
CA ARG A 185 17.79 -2.09 -19.86
C ARG A 185 18.23 -3.55 -19.71
N ALA A 186 17.74 -4.25 -18.70
CA ALA A 186 17.97 -5.68 -18.52
C ALA A 186 16.98 -6.55 -19.32
N GLY A 187 16.19 -5.96 -20.23
CA GLY A 187 15.28 -6.68 -21.13
C GLY A 187 13.88 -6.96 -20.55
N HIS A 188 13.54 -6.42 -19.39
CA HIS A 188 12.20 -6.56 -18.82
C HIS A 188 11.23 -5.52 -19.38
N THR A 189 9.97 -5.89 -19.51
CA THR A 189 8.89 -4.96 -19.82
C THR A 189 8.30 -4.36 -18.55
N VAL A 190 8.31 -3.04 -18.44
CA VAL A 190 7.63 -2.30 -17.39
C VAL A 190 6.23 -1.92 -17.88
N THR A 191 5.19 -2.48 -17.26
CA THR A 191 3.80 -2.13 -17.60
C THR A 191 3.48 -0.71 -17.16
N THR A 192 2.43 -0.11 -17.76
CA THR A 192 2.01 1.25 -17.41
C THR A 192 1.78 1.40 -15.90
N LEU A 193 2.47 2.36 -15.32
CA LEU A 193 2.36 2.68 -13.90
C LEU A 193 1.18 3.62 -13.67
N TYR A 194 0.31 3.29 -12.74
CA TYR A 194 -0.80 4.14 -12.30
C TYR A 194 -1.02 3.98 -10.79
N PRO A 195 -1.59 5.00 -10.12
CA PRO A 195 -1.90 4.92 -8.70
C PRO A 195 -2.99 3.87 -8.44
N THR A 196 -2.88 3.14 -7.33
CA THR A 196 -3.81 2.06 -6.96
C THR A 196 -4.57 2.33 -5.67
N GLU A 197 -4.05 3.17 -4.79
CA GLU A 197 -4.69 3.58 -3.53
C GLU A 197 -4.42 5.05 -3.27
N VAL A 198 -5.26 5.92 -3.85
CA VAL A 198 -5.15 7.38 -3.73
C VAL A 198 -6.52 8.01 -3.50
N PRO A 199 -6.59 9.19 -2.87
CA PRO A 199 -7.80 10.01 -2.86
C PRO A 199 -8.24 10.37 -4.29
N VAL A 200 -9.53 10.62 -4.46
CA VAL A 200 -10.14 10.91 -5.76
C VAL A 200 -10.61 12.37 -5.78
N THR A 201 -10.26 13.09 -6.85
CA THR A 201 -10.76 14.45 -7.07
C THR A 201 -12.18 14.43 -7.64
N SER A 202 -13.00 15.43 -7.28
CA SER A 202 -14.34 15.59 -7.83
C SER A 202 -14.63 17.04 -8.11
N LYS A 203 -15.40 17.30 -9.19
CA LYS A 203 -15.88 18.63 -9.58
C LYS A 203 -17.35 18.85 -9.21
N GLU A 204 -17.94 17.94 -8.42
CA GLU A 204 -19.32 18.10 -7.96
C GLU A 204 -19.51 19.39 -7.16
N PRO A 205 -20.65 20.10 -7.32
CA PRO A 205 -20.91 21.38 -6.66
C PRO A 205 -20.68 21.34 -5.14
N PHE A 206 -21.14 20.28 -4.48
CA PHE A 206 -21.01 20.13 -3.02
C PHE A 206 -19.55 19.90 -2.56
N ILE A 207 -18.66 19.45 -3.44
CA ILE A 207 -17.21 19.40 -3.17
C ILE A 207 -16.61 20.79 -3.36
N GLN A 208 -16.98 21.51 -4.42
CA GLN A 208 -16.47 22.84 -4.73
C GLN A 208 -16.90 23.87 -3.66
N SER A 209 -18.14 23.79 -3.16
CA SER A 209 -18.66 24.61 -2.05
C SER A 209 -18.06 24.23 -0.69
N ARG A 210 -17.37 23.09 -0.60
CA ARG A 210 -16.84 22.51 0.65
C ARG A 210 -17.91 22.18 1.70
N GLU A 211 -19.16 22.06 1.29
CA GLU A 211 -20.30 21.83 2.16
C GLU A 211 -20.14 20.59 3.04
N LEU A 212 -19.58 19.51 2.48
CA LEU A 212 -19.35 18.26 3.18
C LEU A 212 -17.88 18.06 3.63
N GLN A 213 -17.02 19.06 3.48
CA GLN A 213 -15.59 18.93 3.84
C GLN A 213 -15.41 18.47 5.30
N GLY A 214 -14.61 17.43 5.50
CA GLY A 214 -14.31 16.85 6.82
C GLY A 214 -15.39 15.90 7.33
N LEU A 215 -16.50 15.71 6.59
CA LEU A 215 -17.52 14.72 6.95
C LEU A 215 -17.02 13.32 6.66
N ALA A 216 -17.00 12.46 7.66
CA ALA A 216 -16.76 11.02 7.53
C ALA A 216 -18.09 10.27 7.56
N LEU A 217 -18.28 9.35 6.63
CA LEU A 217 -19.35 8.36 6.65
C LEU A 217 -18.76 7.01 7.01
N ARG A 218 -19.42 6.29 7.91
CA ARG A 218 -18.97 5.00 8.42
C ARG A 218 -19.65 3.87 7.69
N ASN A 219 -18.91 2.79 7.41
CA ASN A 219 -19.41 1.54 6.85
C ASN A 219 -20.33 1.71 5.62
N VAL A 220 -20.00 2.62 4.71
CA VAL A 220 -20.77 2.88 3.50
C VAL A 220 -20.31 2.02 2.34
N ALA A 221 -21.23 1.62 1.45
CA ALA A 221 -20.87 0.94 0.22
C ALA A 221 -20.59 1.95 -0.88
N VAL A 222 -19.34 1.92 -1.39
CA VAL A 222 -18.88 2.76 -2.49
C VAL A 222 -18.72 1.91 -3.74
N SER A 223 -19.47 2.23 -4.79
CA SER A 223 -19.45 1.51 -6.07
C SER A 223 -18.89 2.38 -7.18
N VAL A 224 -17.95 1.85 -7.96
CA VAL A 224 -17.45 2.48 -9.19
C VAL A 224 -18.29 2.00 -10.37
N LEU A 225 -18.78 2.91 -11.19
CA LEU A 225 -19.62 2.60 -12.34
C LEU A 225 -18.85 2.82 -13.64
N ASN A 226 -19.07 1.95 -14.63
CA ASN A 226 -18.58 2.19 -15.99
C ASN A 226 -19.51 3.17 -16.73
N LYS A 227 -19.15 3.57 -17.97
CA LYS A 227 -19.96 4.46 -18.82
C LYS A 227 -21.42 4.00 -19.06
N LYS A 228 -21.71 2.69 -18.93
CA LYS A 228 -23.04 2.11 -19.10
C LYS A 228 -23.82 2.00 -17.78
N GLY A 229 -23.29 2.56 -16.67
CA GLY A 229 -23.88 2.46 -15.34
C GLY A 229 -23.71 1.09 -14.66
N LYS A 230 -22.96 0.16 -15.26
CA LYS A 230 -22.69 -1.15 -14.65
C LYS A 230 -21.62 -1.00 -13.56
N VAL A 231 -21.85 -1.62 -12.41
CA VAL A 231 -20.89 -1.68 -11.28
C VAL A 231 -19.64 -2.47 -11.69
N LEU A 232 -18.49 -1.85 -11.54
CA LEU A 232 -17.16 -2.46 -11.72
C LEU A 232 -16.64 -3.11 -10.45
N VAL A 233 -16.83 -2.43 -9.33
CA VAL A 233 -16.44 -2.89 -8.00
C VAL A 233 -17.27 -2.16 -6.95
N THR A 234 -17.46 -2.79 -5.79
CA THR A 234 -18.02 -2.17 -4.57
C THR A 234 -17.10 -2.49 -3.40
N HIS A 235 -16.77 -1.48 -2.61
CA HIS A 235 -16.08 -1.64 -1.32
C HIS A 235 -16.94 -1.02 -0.21
N GLN A 236 -17.16 -1.79 0.87
CA GLN A 236 -17.92 -1.36 2.04
C GLN A 236 -16.96 -1.07 3.17
N MET A 237 -16.70 0.20 3.44
CA MET A 237 -15.79 0.71 4.46
C MET A 237 -16.12 2.19 4.75
N ASP A 238 -15.35 2.81 5.63
CA ASP A 238 -15.43 4.25 5.89
C ASP A 238 -14.99 5.08 4.68
N MET A 239 -15.58 6.25 4.51
CA MET A 239 -15.17 7.27 3.54
C MET A 239 -15.12 8.67 4.17
N LEU A 240 -14.42 9.58 3.52
CA LEU A 240 -14.23 10.95 3.97
C LEU A 240 -14.41 11.92 2.79
N PHE A 241 -15.21 12.96 2.99
CA PHE A 241 -15.26 14.11 2.10
C PHE A 241 -14.11 15.07 2.39
N THR A 242 -13.37 15.45 1.36
CA THR A 242 -12.25 16.40 1.45
C THR A 242 -12.59 17.71 0.72
N HIS A 243 -11.70 18.69 0.81
CA HIS A 243 -11.87 19.96 0.08
C HIS A 243 -11.68 19.84 -1.45
N PHE A 244 -11.19 18.70 -1.94
CA PHE A 244 -10.91 18.46 -3.36
C PHE A 244 -11.67 17.25 -3.92
N GLY A 245 -12.36 16.47 -3.09
CA GLY A 245 -13.05 15.25 -3.51
C GLY A 245 -13.28 14.27 -2.37
N LEU A 246 -12.94 13.02 -2.60
CA LEU A 246 -13.24 11.91 -1.72
C LEU A 246 -11.97 11.17 -1.27
N SER A 247 -11.97 10.65 -0.05
CA SER A 247 -10.89 9.87 0.55
C SER A 247 -11.47 8.81 1.51
N GLY A 248 -10.63 8.20 2.31
CA GLY A 248 -10.99 7.11 3.23
C GLY A 248 -10.86 5.72 2.61
N PRO A 249 -10.88 4.66 3.43
CA PRO A 249 -10.55 3.30 2.99
C PRO A 249 -11.35 2.80 1.79
N ALA A 250 -12.67 3.06 1.75
CA ALA A 250 -13.52 2.66 0.62
C ALA A 250 -13.07 3.32 -0.69
N ILE A 251 -12.81 4.62 -0.65
CA ILE A 251 -12.41 5.41 -1.83
C ILE A 251 -11.00 5.01 -2.30
N LEU A 252 -10.05 4.84 -1.38
CA LEU A 252 -8.69 4.44 -1.72
C LEU A 252 -8.69 3.12 -2.48
N ARG A 253 -9.47 2.12 -2.03
CA ARG A 253 -9.60 0.84 -2.73
C ARG A 253 -10.34 0.96 -4.07
N CYS A 254 -11.30 1.85 -4.20
CA CYS A 254 -12.00 2.14 -5.46
C CYS A 254 -11.11 2.84 -6.49
N SER A 255 -10.10 3.61 -6.07
CA SER A 255 -9.35 4.53 -6.93
C SER A 255 -8.69 3.85 -8.13
N GLN A 256 -8.14 2.65 -7.97
CA GLN A 256 -7.54 1.91 -9.09
C GLN A 256 -8.55 1.59 -10.21
N PHE A 257 -9.81 1.29 -9.87
CA PHE A 257 -10.86 0.99 -10.84
C PHE A 257 -11.28 2.25 -11.57
N ILE A 258 -11.31 3.39 -10.86
CA ILE A 258 -11.55 4.71 -11.45
C ILE A 258 -10.45 5.03 -12.46
N VAL A 259 -9.17 4.90 -12.08
CA VAL A 259 -8.04 5.16 -12.98
C VAL A 259 -8.06 4.23 -14.19
N LYS A 260 -8.31 2.93 -13.99
CA LYS A 260 -8.41 1.97 -15.11
C LYS A 260 -9.55 2.30 -16.07
N GLU A 261 -10.69 2.74 -15.56
CA GLU A 261 -11.82 3.15 -16.42
C GLU A 261 -11.52 4.45 -17.16
N GLN A 262 -10.85 5.42 -16.51
CA GLN A 262 -10.38 6.65 -17.17
C GLN A 262 -9.38 6.36 -18.29
N LEU A 263 -8.42 5.46 -18.09
CA LEU A 263 -7.48 5.05 -19.13
C LEU A 263 -8.18 4.45 -20.34
N LYS A 264 -9.25 3.66 -20.13
CA LYS A 264 -10.07 3.09 -21.23
C LYS A 264 -10.91 4.13 -21.96
N THR A 265 -11.33 5.18 -21.27
CA THR A 265 -12.35 6.11 -21.76
C THR A 265 -11.79 7.47 -22.18
N GLY A 266 -10.44 7.62 -22.24
CA GLY A 266 -9.79 8.86 -22.59
C GLY A 266 -9.98 9.95 -21.53
N SER A 267 -9.80 9.59 -20.25
CA SER A 267 -9.89 10.49 -19.09
C SER A 267 -11.28 11.09 -18.83
N ALA A 268 -12.35 10.45 -19.31
CA ALA A 268 -13.72 10.87 -19.01
C ALA A 268 -14.00 10.74 -17.49
N PRO A 269 -14.87 11.59 -16.93
CA PRO A 269 -15.33 11.44 -15.54
C PRO A 269 -15.93 10.06 -15.29
N VAL A 270 -15.59 9.46 -14.15
CA VAL A 270 -16.12 8.16 -13.71
C VAL A 270 -17.10 8.39 -12.58
N GLN A 271 -18.27 7.79 -12.69
CA GLN A 271 -19.28 7.90 -11.66
C GLN A 271 -18.98 6.98 -10.48
N VAL A 272 -19.20 7.53 -9.28
CA VAL A 272 -19.10 6.81 -8.01
C VAL A 272 -20.47 6.90 -7.32
N ARG A 273 -21.02 5.74 -6.95
CA ARG A 273 -22.27 5.66 -6.16
C ARG A 273 -21.90 5.40 -4.71
N ILE A 274 -22.47 6.18 -3.80
CA ILE A 274 -22.33 6.04 -2.36
C ILE A 274 -23.66 5.60 -1.78
N GLN A 275 -23.70 4.44 -1.13
CA GLN A 275 -24.85 3.94 -0.41
C GLN A 275 -24.56 4.01 1.09
N THR A 276 -25.24 4.91 1.77
CA THR A 276 -25.00 5.24 3.18
C THR A 276 -25.45 4.13 4.13
N LEU A 277 -26.51 3.41 3.76
CA LEU A 277 -27.13 2.32 4.51
C LEU A 277 -27.06 1.03 3.66
N PRO A 278 -25.91 0.38 3.56
CA PRO A 278 -25.70 -0.74 2.64
C PRO A 278 -26.48 -2.01 3.00
N GLU A 279 -26.99 -2.11 4.21
CA GLU A 279 -27.89 -3.18 4.69
C GLU A 279 -29.32 -3.10 4.14
N TYR A 280 -29.72 -1.93 3.59
CA TYR A 280 -31.04 -1.70 3.02
C TYR A 280 -30.96 -1.56 1.50
N ASN A 281 -31.90 -2.14 0.77
CA ASN A 281 -32.20 -1.72 -0.59
C ASN A 281 -33.12 -0.48 -0.58
N GLU A 282 -33.42 0.09 -1.74
CA GLU A 282 -34.23 1.31 -1.85
C GLU A 282 -35.62 1.15 -1.21
N GLU A 283 -36.30 0.04 -1.47
CA GLU A 283 -37.63 -0.24 -0.94
C GLU A 283 -37.62 -0.42 0.58
N THR A 284 -36.73 -1.28 1.09
CA THR A 284 -36.62 -1.55 2.54
C THR A 284 -36.13 -0.31 3.30
N CYS A 285 -35.28 0.51 2.70
CA CYS A 285 -34.87 1.80 3.28
C CYS A 285 -36.07 2.74 3.39
N PHE A 286 -36.84 2.89 2.31
CA PHE A 286 -38.04 3.72 2.31
C PHE A 286 -39.07 3.26 3.35
N GLN A 287 -39.33 1.96 3.45
CA GLN A 287 -40.24 1.39 4.46
C GLN A 287 -39.75 1.68 5.87
N MET A 288 -38.46 1.49 6.14
CA MET A 288 -37.85 1.78 7.46
C MET A 288 -37.96 3.26 7.82
N LEU A 289 -37.64 4.16 6.89
CA LEU A 289 -37.74 5.60 7.11
C LEU A 289 -39.19 6.05 7.35
N ASN A 290 -40.14 5.57 6.56
CA ASN A 290 -41.57 5.88 6.76
C ASN A 290 -42.09 5.34 8.11
N LYS A 291 -41.70 4.14 8.50
CA LYS A 291 -42.07 3.59 9.80
C LYS A 291 -41.64 4.53 10.93
N THR A 292 -40.39 4.99 10.93
CA THR A 292 -39.87 5.89 11.97
C THR A 292 -40.59 7.24 11.99
N ILE A 293 -41.01 7.78 10.82
CA ILE A 293 -41.80 9.01 10.73
C ILE A 293 -43.20 8.81 11.35
N ASN A 294 -43.84 7.68 11.05
CA ASN A 294 -45.18 7.38 11.55
C ASN A 294 -45.21 7.13 13.06
N GLU A 295 -44.12 6.57 13.61
CA GLU A 295 -43.97 6.34 15.05
C GLU A 295 -43.74 7.66 15.83
N GLU A 296 -43.05 8.63 15.27
CA GLU A 296 -42.75 9.91 15.91
C GLU A 296 -43.03 11.13 15.01
N PRO A 297 -44.28 11.37 14.58
CA PRO A 297 -44.63 12.31 13.52
C PRO A 297 -44.37 13.79 13.85
N LYS A 298 -44.14 14.12 15.13
CA LYS A 298 -43.83 15.50 15.57
C LYS A 298 -42.33 15.76 15.69
N LYS A 299 -41.50 14.75 15.50
CA LYS A 299 -40.05 14.88 15.66
C LYS A 299 -39.40 15.34 14.33
N ALA A 300 -38.50 16.29 14.41
CA ALA A 300 -37.76 16.74 13.23
C ALA A 300 -36.93 15.58 12.64
N VAL A 301 -36.93 15.43 11.30
CA VAL A 301 -36.26 14.36 10.55
C VAL A 301 -34.79 14.18 10.97
N LYS A 302 -34.05 15.27 11.12
CA LYS A 302 -32.65 15.23 11.56
C LYS A 302 -32.44 14.58 12.93
N ASN A 303 -33.42 14.71 13.83
CA ASN A 303 -33.38 14.09 15.15
C ASN A 303 -33.87 12.65 15.12
N LEU A 304 -34.77 12.35 14.19
CA LEU A 304 -35.35 11.02 13.99
C LEU A 304 -34.28 10.04 13.48
N TRP A 305 -33.47 10.49 12.52
CA TRP A 305 -32.48 9.64 11.81
C TRP A 305 -31.01 9.90 12.19
N LYS A 306 -30.77 10.66 13.25
CA LYS A 306 -29.40 10.98 13.73
C LYS A 306 -28.53 9.75 14.04
N SER A 307 -29.15 8.60 14.31
CA SER A 307 -28.47 7.32 14.51
C SER A 307 -28.05 6.63 13.21
N LEU A 308 -28.66 6.99 12.07
CA LEU A 308 -28.41 6.40 10.75
C LEU A 308 -27.23 7.08 10.03
N ALA A 309 -27.11 8.40 10.19
CA ALA A 309 -26.04 9.17 9.55
C ALA A 309 -25.75 10.47 10.31
N PRO A 310 -24.57 11.09 10.11
CA PRO A 310 -24.27 12.40 10.68
C PRO A 310 -25.28 13.48 10.28
N GLU A 311 -25.64 14.39 11.19
CA GLU A 311 -26.63 15.44 10.95
C GLU A 311 -26.35 16.21 9.65
N ARG A 312 -25.09 16.57 9.41
CA ARG A 312 -24.67 17.31 8.22
C ARG A 312 -24.92 16.55 6.90
N TRP A 313 -24.94 15.22 6.93
CA TRP A 313 -25.32 14.38 5.80
C TRP A 313 -26.84 14.32 5.63
N LEU A 314 -27.58 14.26 6.75
CA LEU A 314 -29.04 14.24 6.72
C LEU A 314 -29.66 15.57 6.27
N MET A 315 -28.92 16.67 6.39
CA MET A 315 -29.35 18.01 5.96
C MET A 315 -28.94 18.35 4.53
N PHE A 316 -28.00 17.61 3.95
CA PHE A 316 -27.56 17.67 2.57
C PHE A 316 -28.59 17.00 1.64
#